data_c87bf2501d8d107136eb6f65de3d5ed8
#
_entry.id   c87bf2501d8d107136eb6f65de3d5ed8
#
_cell.length_a   1.000
_cell.length_b   1.000
_cell.length_c   1.000
_cell.angle_alpha   90.00
_cell.angle_beta   90.00
_cell.angle_gamma   90.00
#
_symmetry.space_group_name_H-M   'P 1'
#
loop_
_entity.id
_entity.type
_entity.pdbx_description
1 polymer ?
#
loop_
_entity_poly.entity_id
_entity_poly.type
_entity_poly.pdbx_seq_one_letter_code
_entity_poly.pdbx_strand_id
1 'polypeptide(L)'
;AHTGQNYDYELNEIFYQDLGLRKPDFFMNVDVSSLEASVGDIIRKSGELLRAEKPDALLVLGDTNSCLSAYMAKRLHIPIFHMEAGNRCFDFNVPEEINRRIIDHIADFNLVYTEHARRHLISEGLPHRRIYLTGSPMFEVLNYYKSKIEASTIVDTLKLEKRKYFVVSTHREENVDNPENLQRI
;
A
#
# COMPACT_ATOMS: atom_id res chain seq x y z
N ALA A 1 1.02 -12.63 4.99
CA ALA A 1 1.98 -12.07 5.97
C ALA A 1 1.76 -10.57 6.15
N HIS A 2 2.07 -10.05 7.33
CA HIS A 2 2.06 -8.63 7.68
C HIS A 2 3.43 -8.22 8.20
N THR A 3 3.98 -7.11 7.76
CA THR A 3 5.32 -6.65 8.19
C THR A 3 5.33 -6.13 9.63
N GLY A 4 4.23 -5.52 10.07
CA GLY A 4 4.14 -4.84 11.35
C GLY A 4 4.68 -3.40 11.32
N GLN A 5 4.86 -2.83 10.12
CA GLN A 5 5.31 -1.44 9.97
C GLN A 5 4.32 -0.46 10.60
N ASN A 6 3.02 -0.70 10.46
CA ASN A 6 1.97 0.05 11.13
C ASN A 6 1.49 -0.75 12.35
N TYR A 7 1.73 -0.25 13.54
CA TYR A 7 1.41 -0.91 14.80
C TYR A 7 0.26 -0.22 15.58
N ASP A 8 -0.10 1.00 15.22
CA ASP A 8 -1.23 1.70 15.84
C ASP A 8 -2.55 1.00 15.52
N TYR A 9 -3.47 0.97 16.50
CA TYR A 9 -4.76 0.32 16.36
C TYR A 9 -5.54 0.87 15.16
N GLU A 10 -5.59 2.18 14.99
CA GLU A 10 -6.29 2.90 13.93
C GLU A 10 -5.71 2.65 12.53
N LEU A 11 -4.46 2.20 12.46
CA LEU A 11 -3.76 1.92 11.21
C LEU A 11 -3.64 0.41 10.91
N ASN A 12 -4.09 -0.44 11.82
CA ASN A 12 -3.92 -1.88 11.70
C ASN A 12 -5.16 -2.66 12.16
N GLU A 13 -5.37 -2.83 13.46
CA GLU A 13 -6.36 -3.77 14.01
C GLU A 13 -7.81 -3.40 13.65
N ILE A 14 -8.13 -2.10 13.58
CA ILE A 14 -9.46 -1.61 13.22
C ILE A 14 -9.92 -2.14 11.86
N PHE A 15 -9.02 -2.25 10.89
CA PHE A 15 -9.38 -2.74 9.55
C PHE A 15 -9.74 -4.22 9.55
N TYR A 16 -9.07 -5.04 10.37
CA TYR A 16 -9.45 -6.45 10.49
C TYR A 16 -10.84 -6.61 11.09
N GLN A 17 -11.19 -5.79 12.07
CA GLN A 17 -12.49 -5.84 12.74
C GLN A 17 -13.61 -5.29 11.84
N ASP A 18 -13.43 -4.08 11.32
CA ASP A 18 -14.48 -3.38 10.56
C ASP A 18 -14.73 -4.02 9.19
N LEU A 19 -13.70 -4.49 8.53
CA LEU A 19 -13.84 -5.17 7.25
C LEU A 19 -14.09 -6.68 7.38
N GLY A 20 -14.05 -7.23 8.60
CA GLY A 20 -14.25 -8.66 8.84
C GLY A 20 -13.15 -9.52 8.18
N LEU A 21 -11.92 -9.01 8.15
CA LEU A 21 -10.79 -9.72 7.56
C LEU A 21 -10.20 -10.71 8.56
N ARG A 22 -9.72 -11.84 8.05
CA ARG A 22 -8.94 -12.77 8.88
C ARG A 22 -7.58 -12.17 9.23
N LYS A 23 -7.05 -12.50 10.39
CA LYS A 23 -5.70 -12.09 10.79
C LYS A 23 -4.65 -12.71 9.85
N PRO A 24 -3.49 -12.04 9.67
CA PRO A 24 -2.37 -12.61 8.92
C PRO A 24 -1.88 -13.91 9.54
N ASP A 25 -1.50 -14.88 8.72
CA ASP A 25 -0.88 -16.11 9.20
C ASP A 25 0.51 -15.85 9.80
N PHE A 26 1.20 -14.82 9.30
CA PHE A 26 2.53 -14.42 9.74
C PHE A 26 2.57 -12.93 10.04
N PHE A 27 3.08 -12.58 11.21
CA PHE A 27 3.32 -11.22 11.64
C PHE A 27 4.83 -11.03 11.87
N MET A 28 5.49 -10.24 11.03
CA MET A 28 6.96 -10.17 11.03
C MET A 28 7.53 -9.29 12.13
N ASN A 29 6.76 -8.37 12.71
CA ASN A 29 7.23 -7.45 13.77
C ASN A 29 8.56 -6.78 13.39
N VAL A 30 8.57 -6.04 12.28
CA VAL A 30 9.78 -5.35 11.82
C VAL A 30 10.18 -4.26 12.83
N ASP A 31 11.48 -4.01 12.92
CA ASP A 31 12.01 -2.91 13.73
C ASP A 31 11.63 -1.57 13.07
N VAL A 32 10.92 -0.72 13.80
CA VAL A 32 10.45 0.59 13.32
C VAL A 32 11.20 1.75 13.98
N SER A 33 12.33 1.48 14.63
CA SER A 33 13.12 2.48 15.35
C SER A 33 13.78 3.52 14.43
N SER A 34 14.07 3.16 13.18
CA SER A 34 14.56 4.06 12.13
C SER A 34 14.15 3.56 10.74
N LEU A 35 14.32 4.39 9.72
CA LEU A 35 14.07 4.00 8.34
C LEU A 35 14.97 2.81 7.92
N GLU A 36 16.26 2.90 8.24
CA GLU A 36 17.26 1.88 7.90
C GLU A 36 16.97 0.56 8.59
N ALA A 37 16.60 0.61 9.88
CA ALA A 37 16.22 -0.57 10.66
C ALA A 37 14.97 -1.22 10.05
N SER A 38 13.95 -0.43 9.74
CA SER A 38 12.69 -0.91 9.16
C SER A 38 12.90 -1.56 7.80
N VAL A 39 13.57 -0.88 6.88
CA VAL A 39 13.84 -1.40 5.53
C VAL A 39 14.74 -2.64 5.58
N GLY A 40 15.81 -2.60 6.38
CA GLY A 40 16.71 -3.73 6.55
C GLY A 40 16.01 -4.96 7.13
N ASP A 41 15.15 -4.76 8.12
CA ASP A 41 14.43 -5.84 8.79
C ASP A 41 13.31 -6.42 7.90
N ILE A 42 12.62 -5.58 7.11
CA ILE A 42 11.67 -6.04 6.08
C ILE A 42 12.37 -6.99 5.10
N ILE A 43 13.51 -6.60 4.57
CA ILE A 43 14.27 -7.42 3.60
C ILE A 43 14.72 -8.74 4.27
N ARG A 44 15.29 -8.66 5.46
CA ARG A 44 15.79 -9.84 6.19
C ARG A 44 14.65 -10.82 6.50
N LYS A 45 13.61 -10.36 7.21
CA LYS A 45 12.52 -11.22 7.67
C LYS A 45 11.67 -11.76 6.54
N SER A 46 11.44 -10.98 5.48
CA SER A 46 10.76 -11.48 4.29
C SER A 46 11.59 -12.58 3.60
N GLY A 47 12.91 -12.43 3.55
CA GLY A 47 13.77 -13.47 3.01
C GLY A 47 13.75 -14.77 3.81
N GLU A 48 13.69 -14.68 5.13
CA GLU A 48 13.54 -15.83 6.03
C GLU A 48 12.19 -16.54 5.81
N LEU A 49 11.09 -15.75 5.80
CA LEU A 49 9.75 -16.26 5.60
C LEU A 49 9.58 -16.92 4.22
N LEU A 50 10.02 -16.27 3.16
CA LEU A 50 9.90 -16.80 1.80
C LEU A 50 10.69 -18.10 1.60
N ARG A 51 11.82 -18.29 2.28
CA ARG A 51 12.56 -19.57 2.24
C ARG A 51 11.86 -20.67 3.03
N ALA A 52 11.20 -20.33 4.12
CA ALA A 52 10.45 -21.28 4.93
C ALA A 52 9.17 -21.75 4.23
N GLU A 53 8.37 -20.81 3.75
CA GLU A 53 7.05 -21.07 3.17
C GLU A 53 7.07 -21.50 1.70
N LYS A 54 8.12 -21.12 0.95
CA LYS A 54 8.31 -21.45 -0.48
C LYS A 54 7.05 -21.21 -1.32
N PRO A 55 6.47 -20.01 -1.29
CA PRO A 55 5.25 -19.73 -2.04
C PRO A 55 5.51 -19.79 -3.55
N ASP A 56 4.47 -20.14 -4.31
CA ASP A 56 4.50 -20.15 -5.78
C ASP A 56 4.56 -18.75 -6.38
N ALA A 57 4.07 -17.74 -5.66
CA ALA A 57 4.08 -16.35 -6.08
C ALA A 57 3.99 -15.40 -4.87
N LEU A 58 4.45 -14.15 -5.07
CA LEU A 58 4.27 -13.05 -4.15
C LEU A 58 3.33 -12.01 -4.79
N LEU A 59 2.27 -11.64 -4.06
CA LEU A 59 1.40 -10.52 -4.41
C LEU A 59 1.71 -9.36 -3.46
N VAL A 60 2.00 -8.19 -4.03
CA VAL A 60 2.22 -6.93 -3.31
C VAL A 60 1.21 -5.91 -3.76
N LEU A 61 0.66 -5.14 -2.82
CA LEU A 61 -0.22 -4.01 -3.12
C LEU A 61 0.43 -2.72 -2.64
N GLY A 62 0.53 -1.74 -3.54
CA GLY A 62 1.03 -0.41 -3.22
C GLY A 62 2.55 -0.33 -3.03
N ASP A 63 2.98 0.69 -2.31
CA ASP A 63 4.34 1.23 -2.36
C ASP A 63 4.92 1.63 -0.99
N THR A 64 4.31 1.22 0.10
CA THR A 64 4.92 1.37 1.43
C THR A 64 6.23 0.58 1.51
N ASN A 65 7.07 0.82 2.51
CA ASN A 65 8.34 0.10 2.66
C ASN A 65 8.16 -1.43 2.65
N SER A 66 6.98 -1.93 3.03
CA SER A 66 6.65 -3.37 2.99
C SER A 66 6.79 -3.98 1.59
N CYS A 67 6.63 -3.18 0.52
CA CYS A 67 6.80 -3.65 -0.86
C CYS A 67 8.24 -4.12 -1.15
N LEU A 68 9.23 -3.66 -0.39
CA LEU A 68 10.64 -4.05 -0.53
C LEU A 68 10.89 -5.53 -0.20
N SER A 69 9.91 -6.21 0.42
CA SER A 69 9.89 -7.68 0.53
C SER A 69 10.03 -8.37 -0.84
N ALA A 70 9.54 -7.74 -1.89
CA ALA A 70 9.62 -8.22 -3.27
C ALA A 70 11.06 -8.36 -3.77
N TYR A 71 12.03 -7.57 -3.24
CA TYR A 71 13.43 -7.74 -3.58
C TYR A 71 13.91 -9.16 -3.25
N MET A 72 13.55 -9.69 -2.08
CA MET A 72 13.92 -11.05 -1.70
C MET A 72 13.17 -12.10 -2.51
N ALA A 73 11.90 -11.89 -2.82
CA ALA A 73 11.18 -12.78 -3.73
C ALA A 73 11.87 -12.89 -5.10
N LYS A 74 12.29 -11.75 -5.66
CA LYS A 74 13.03 -11.72 -6.92
C LYS A 74 14.35 -12.49 -6.85
N ARG A 75 15.10 -12.33 -5.76
CA ARG A 75 16.37 -13.03 -5.53
C ARG A 75 16.19 -14.54 -5.33
N LEU A 76 15.00 -14.95 -4.87
CA LEU A 76 14.63 -16.35 -4.67
C LEU A 76 13.88 -16.96 -5.87
N HIS A 77 13.77 -16.24 -6.98
CA HIS A 77 13.07 -16.65 -8.22
C HIS A 77 11.57 -16.93 -8.01
N ILE A 78 10.94 -16.26 -7.04
CA ILE A 78 9.51 -16.31 -6.80
C ILE A 78 8.84 -15.24 -7.67
N PRO A 79 7.87 -15.60 -8.55
CA PRO A 79 7.14 -14.64 -9.37
C PRO A 79 6.45 -13.56 -8.53
N ILE A 80 6.54 -12.30 -8.97
CA ILE A 80 6.02 -11.13 -8.27
C ILE A 80 4.90 -10.50 -9.08
N PHE A 81 3.74 -10.33 -8.43
CA PHE A 81 2.60 -9.57 -8.93
C PHE A 81 2.47 -8.28 -8.11
N HIS A 82 2.50 -7.12 -8.77
CA HIS A 82 2.38 -5.83 -8.12
C HIS A 82 1.05 -5.17 -8.49
N MET A 83 0.16 -5.01 -7.52
CA MET A 83 -1.09 -4.25 -7.65
C MET A 83 -0.84 -2.76 -7.36
N GLU A 84 -1.62 -1.90 -8.00
CA GLU A 84 -1.47 -0.44 -7.96
C GLU A 84 -0.19 0.06 -8.65
N ALA A 85 0.30 -0.73 -9.58
CA ALA A 85 1.54 -0.45 -10.31
C ALA A 85 1.41 0.78 -11.23
N GLY A 86 2.54 1.43 -11.51
CA GLY A 86 2.65 2.47 -12.52
C GLY A 86 2.13 3.85 -12.13
N ASN A 87 1.67 4.05 -10.89
CA ASN A 87 1.36 5.38 -10.39
C ASN A 87 2.64 6.22 -10.31
N ARG A 88 2.54 7.53 -10.61
CA ARG A 88 3.67 8.46 -10.54
C ARG A 88 3.20 9.81 -10.00
N CYS A 89 3.95 10.35 -9.05
CA CYS A 89 3.83 11.75 -8.66
C CYS A 89 4.98 12.61 -9.20
N PHE A 90 6.02 11.99 -9.76
CA PHE A 90 7.20 12.64 -10.35
C PHE A 90 8.00 13.50 -9.36
N ASP A 91 7.84 13.26 -8.07
CA ASP A 91 8.56 13.92 -6.99
C ASP A 91 9.32 12.88 -6.14
N PHE A 92 10.64 12.88 -6.25
CA PHE A 92 11.51 11.96 -5.51
C PHE A 92 11.69 12.32 -4.03
N ASN A 93 11.14 13.46 -3.56
CA ASN A 93 11.05 13.74 -2.14
C ASN A 93 9.96 12.89 -1.45
N VAL A 94 9.08 12.27 -2.23
CA VAL A 94 8.04 11.37 -1.75
C VAL A 94 8.61 9.95 -1.65
N PRO A 95 8.73 9.37 -0.44
CA PRO A 95 9.32 8.03 -0.25
C PRO A 95 8.62 6.94 -1.07
N GLU A 96 7.31 7.03 -1.20
CA GLU A 96 6.50 6.09 -1.98
C GLU A 96 6.84 6.13 -3.47
N GLU A 97 7.25 7.27 -4.02
CA GLU A 97 7.67 7.35 -5.43
C GLU A 97 8.92 6.50 -5.68
N ILE A 98 9.85 6.49 -4.74
CA ILE A 98 11.05 5.65 -4.81
C ILE A 98 10.67 4.18 -4.74
N ASN A 99 9.89 3.81 -3.73
CA ASN A 99 9.46 2.43 -3.50
C ASN A 99 8.70 1.86 -4.70
N ARG A 100 7.72 2.61 -5.24
CA ARG A 100 6.92 2.12 -6.37
C ARG A 100 7.73 1.94 -7.65
N ARG A 101 8.71 2.81 -7.91
CA ARG A 101 9.62 2.62 -9.03
C ARG A 101 10.45 1.36 -8.88
N ILE A 102 10.95 1.09 -7.68
CA ILE A 102 11.71 -0.14 -7.41
C ILE A 102 10.82 -1.36 -7.66
N ILE A 103 9.64 -1.42 -7.04
CA ILE A 103 8.77 -2.61 -7.15
C ILE A 103 8.25 -2.80 -8.57
N ASP A 104 7.85 -1.74 -9.28
CA ASP A 104 7.38 -1.83 -10.66
C ASP A 104 8.43 -2.47 -11.57
N HIS A 105 9.71 -2.09 -11.42
CA HIS A 105 10.78 -2.58 -12.27
C HIS A 105 11.26 -3.99 -11.95
N ILE A 106 11.09 -4.46 -10.71
CA ILE A 106 11.46 -5.82 -10.33
C ILE A 106 10.30 -6.82 -10.41
N ALA A 107 9.04 -6.35 -10.44
CA ALA A 107 7.87 -7.21 -10.57
C ALA A 107 7.85 -7.94 -11.92
N ASP A 108 7.34 -9.17 -11.91
CA ASP A 108 7.16 -9.95 -13.14
C ASP A 108 5.86 -9.54 -13.86
N PHE A 109 4.84 -9.16 -13.08
CA PHE A 109 3.55 -8.71 -13.58
C PHE A 109 3.08 -7.47 -12.82
N ASN A 110 2.82 -6.39 -13.57
CA ASN A 110 2.30 -5.13 -13.06
C ASN A 110 0.80 -5.02 -13.34
N LEU A 111 0.00 -4.93 -12.28
CA LEU A 111 -1.45 -4.82 -12.32
C LEU A 111 -1.81 -3.35 -12.10
N VAL A 112 -2.07 -2.64 -13.19
CA VAL A 112 -2.29 -1.19 -13.17
C VAL A 112 -3.78 -0.87 -13.09
N TYR A 113 -4.13 0.22 -12.41
CA TYR A 113 -5.51 0.65 -12.21
C TYR A 113 -6.02 1.54 -13.34
N THR A 114 -5.13 2.22 -14.04
CA THR A 114 -5.50 3.18 -15.09
C THR A 114 -4.63 3.03 -16.34
N GLU A 115 -5.14 3.49 -17.46
CA GLU A 115 -4.37 3.55 -18.70
C GLU A 115 -3.20 4.56 -18.58
N HIS A 116 -3.29 5.58 -17.73
CA HIS A 116 -2.18 6.49 -17.44
C HIS A 116 -1.02 5.73 -16.77
N ALA A 117 -1.31 4.96 -15.73
CA ALA A 117 -0.31 4.13 -15.05
C ALA A 117 0.35 3.14 -16.03
N ARG A 118 -0.42 2.51 -16.91
CA ARG A 118 0.10 1.63 -17.95
C ARG A 118 1.09 2.35 -18.88
N ARG A 119 0.74 3.56 -19.34
CA ARG A 119 1.60 4.37 -20.22
C ARG A 119 2.89 4.79 -19.53
N HIS A 120 2.86 5.10 -18.23
CA HIS A 120 4.09 5.40 -17.47
C HIS A 120 5.05 4.22 -17.53
N LEU A 121 4.59 3.00 -17.22
CA LEU A 121 5.44 1.82 -17.24
C LEU A 121 6.01 1.52 -18.63
N ILE A 122 5.20 1.67 -19.68
CA ILE A 122 5.66 1.49 -21.06
C ILE A 122 6.75 2.53 -21.41
N SER A 123 6.54 3.79 -21.02
CA SER A 123 7.52 4.87 -21.28
C SER A 123 8.83 4.67 -20.51
N GLU A 124 8.79 3.96 -19.41
CA GLU A 124 9.96 3.56 -18.61
C GLU A 124 10.63 2.28 -19.14
N GLY A 125 10.14 1.72 -20.26
CA GLY A 125 10.74 0.59 -20.95
C GLY A 125 10.26 -0.79 -20.49
N LEU A 126 9.23 -0.87 -19.64
CA LEU A 126 8.68 -2.16 -19.25
C LEU A 126 7.88 -2.80 -20.39
N PRO A 127 8.03 -4.12 -20.62
CA PRO A 127 7.35 -4.79 -21.72
C PRO A 127 5.85 -4.86 -21.49
N HIS A 128 5.06 -4.43 -22.47
CA HIS A 128 3.59 -4.37 -22.37
C HIS A 128 2.93 -5.69 -21.99
N ARG A 129 3.54 -6.83 -22.35
CA ARG A 129 3.05 -8.17 -22.00
C ARG A 129 3.10 -8.49 -20.51
N ARG A 130 3.77 -7.69 -19.70
CA ARG A 130 3.83 -7.81 -18.23
C ARG A 130 2.98 -6.78 -17.51
N ILE A 131 2.18 -6.00 -18.25
CA ILE A 131 1.38 -4.92 -17.70
C ILE A 131 -0.09 -5.20 -18.01
N TYR A 132 -0.90 -5.40 -16.97
CA TYR A 132 -2.31 -5.75 -17.07
C TYR A 132 -3.16 -4.62 -16.50
N LEU A 133 -4.07 -4.07 -17.29
CA LEU A 133 -5.04 -3.08 -16.85
C LEU A 133 -6.18 -3.82 -16.14
N THR A 134 -6.18 -3.79 -14.82
CA THR A 134 -7.18 -4.48 -13.98
C THR A 134 -8.29 -3.56 -13.50
N GLY A 135 -8.04 -2.25 -13.49
CA GLY A 135 -8.88 -1.29 -12.77
C GLY A 135 -8.63 -1.30 -11.26
N SER A 136 -9.18 -0.29 -10.58
CA SER A 136 -9.10 -0.21 -9.12
C SER A 136 -10.16 -1.09 -8.47
N PRO A 137 -9.83 -1.85 -7.41
CA PRO A 137 -10.81 -2.63 -6.66
C PRO A 137 -11.72 -1.77 -5.77
N MET A 138 -11.47 -0.48 -5.66
CA MET A 138 -12.19 0.41 -4.74
C MET A 138 -13.70 0.41 -4.96
N PHE A 139 -14.15 0.38 -6.22
CA PHE A 139 -15.57 0.32 -6.51
C PHE A 139 -16.24 -0.97 -5.98
N GLU A 140 -15.57 -2.11 -6.12
CA GLU A 140 -16.04 -3.41 -5.62
C GLU A 140 -16.07 -3.40 -4.09
N VAL A 141 -15.02 -2.88 -3.46
CA VAL A 141 -14.94 -2.74 -1.99
C VAL A 141 -16.07 -1.87 -1.45
N LEU A 142 -16.31 -0.68 -2.05
CA LEU A 142 -17.38 0.21 -1.63
C LEU A 142 -18.77 -0.42 -1.82
N ASN A 143 -19.00 -1.15 -2.91
CA ASN A 143 -20.25 -1.86 -3.13
C ASN A 143 -20.45 -3.00 -2.15
N TYR A 144 -19.41 -3.76 -1.82
CA TYR A 144 -19.48 -4.84 -0.85
C TYR A 144 -19.89 -4.32 0.55
N TYR A 145 -19.33 -3.19 0.95
CA TYR A 145 -19.64 -2.57 2.26
C TYR A 145 -20.78 -1.54 2.23
N LYS A 146 -21.48 -1.40 1.10
CA LYS A 146 -22.52 -0.38 0.90
C LYS A 146 -23.57 -0.36 2.03
N SER A 147 -24.06 -1.52 2.45
CA SER A 147 -25.04 -1.61 3.53
C SER A 147 -24.49 -1.10 4.88
N LYS A 148 -23.24 -1.38 5.19
CA LYS A 148 -22.56 -0.85 6.39
C LYS A 148 -22.38 0.66 6.31
N ILE A 149 -22.00 1.17 5.13
CA ILE A 149 -21.83 2.61 4.89
C ILE A 149 -23.16 3.34 5.08
N GLU A 150 -24.25 2.81 4.49
CA GLU A 150 -25.58 3.39 4.59
C GLU A 150 -26.16 3.33 6.01
N ALA A 151 -25.79 2.32 6.79
CA ALA A 151 -26.19 2.18 8.19
C ALA A 151 -25.36 3.03 9.18
N SER A 152 -24.31 3.70 8.71
CA SER A 152 -23.42 4.50 9.56
C SER A 152 -24.15 5.73 10.11
N THR A 153 -24.05 5.93 11.42
CA THR A 153 -24.61 7.08 12.14
C THR A 153 -23.60 8.20 12.37
N ILE A 154 -22.41 8.12 11.75
CA ILE A 154 -21.31 9.07 12.03
C ILE A 154 -21.69 10.52 11.72
N VAL A 155 -22.46 10.76 10.67
CA VAL A 155 -22.94 12.10 10.30
C VAL A 155 -23.81 12.70 11.39
N ASP A 156 -24.73 11.90 11.95
CA ASP A 156 -25.61 12.31 13.04
C ASP A 156 -24.83 12.49 14.36
N THR A 157 -23.92 11.57 14.65
CA THR A 157 -23.04 11.63 15.82
C THR A 157 -22.21 12.91 15.85
N LEU A 158 -21.68 13.31 14.71
CA LEU A 158 -20.90 14.55 14.54
C LEU A 158 -21.78 15.78 14.32
N LYS A 159 -23.12 15.62 14.31
CA LYS A 159 -24.10 16.71 14.06
C LYS A 159 -23.82 17.49 12.76
N LEU A 160 -23.42 16.76 11.71
CA LEU A 160 -23.12 17.35 10.42
C LEU A 160 -24.40 17.47 9.58
N GLU A 161 -24.54 18.58 8.88
CA GLU A 161 -25.63 18.79 7.93
C GLU A 161 -25.17 18.48 6.50
N LYS A 162 -25.99 17.71 5.78
CA LYS A 162 -25.71 17.34 4.39
C LYS A 162 -25.34 18.58 3.55
N ARG A 163 -24.21 18.51 2.83
CA ARG A 163 -23.66 19.57 1.99
C ARG A 163 -23.21 20.84 2.71
N LYS A 164 -23.02 20.78 4.03
CA LYS A 164 -22.53 21.91 4.83
C LYS A 164 -21.18 21.62 5.53
N TYR A 165 -20.44 20.64 5.06
CA TYR A 165 -19.12 20.31 5.59
C TYR A 165 -18.18 19.87 4.48
N PHE A 166 -16.90 19.98 4.75
CA PHE A 166 -15.83 19.42 3.95
C PHE A 166 -15.15 18.30 4.72
N VAL A 167 -14.71 17.27 4.00
CA VAL A 167 -13.81 16.25 4.56
C VAL A 167 -12.40 16.60 4.09
N VAL A 168 -11.49 16.77 5.06
CA VAL A 168 -10.07 17.04 4.79
C VAL A 168 -9.27 15.86 5.30
N SER A 169 -8.40 15.31 4.45
CA SER A 169 -7.43 14.29 4.81
C SER A 169 -6.04 14.78 4.47
N THR A 170 -5.17 14.84 5.47
CA THR A 170 -3.76 15.19 5.30
C THR A 170 -2.90 14.19 6.08
N HIS A 171 -1.86 13.65 5.45
CA HIS A 171 -1.07 12.54 6.02
C HIS A 171 0.38 12.49 5.52
N ARG A 172 0.84 13.47 4.74
CA ARG A 172 2.24 13.51 4.28
C ARG A 172 3.14 14.04 5.39
N GLU A 173 4.34 13.45 5.53
CA GLU A 173 5.32 13.83 6.55
C GLU A 173 5.57 15.35 6.57
N GLU A 174 5.82 15.97 5.41
CA GLU A 174 6.05 17.39 5.30
C GLU A 174 4.89 18.26 5.84
N ASN A 175 3.69 17.69 5.90
CA ASN A 175 2.50 18.41 6.40
C ASN A 175 2.24 18.14 7.86
N VAL A 176 2.46 16.91 8.35
CA VAL A 176 2.02 16.49 9.70
C VAL A 176 3.14 16.55 10.73
N ASP A 177 4.39 16.35 10.32
CA ASP A 177 5.54 16.33 11.23
C ASP A 177 6.05 17.73 11.58
N ASN A 178 5.70 18.74 10.78
CA ASN A 178 6.02 20.13 11.07
C ASN A 178 4.77 20.88 11.57
N PRO A 179 4.74 21.30 12.86
CA PRO A 179 3.60 22.02 13.43
C PRO A 179 3.22 23.29 12.66
N GLU A 180 4.20 24.03 12.11
CA GLU A 180 3.92 25.24 11.34
C GLU A 180 3.22 24.92 10.02
N ASN A 181 3.62 23.83 9.35
CA ASN A 181 2.96 23.39 8.11
C ASN A 181 1.54 22.92 8.37
N LEU A 182 1.35 22.12 9.44
CA LEU A 182 0.03 21.64 9.83
C LEU A 182 -0.94 22.79 10.17
N GLN A 183 -0.44 23.87 10.79
CA GLN A 183 -1.26 25.06 11.09
C GLN A 183 -1.66 25.89 9.87
N ARG A 184 -0.97 25.72 8.75
CA ARG A 184 -1.26 26.46 7.49
C ARG A 184 -2.28 25.76 6.60
N ILE A 185 -2.59 24.49 6.87
CA ILE A 185 -3.61 23.69 6.20
C ILE A 185 -4.99 23.99 6.79
#